data_81242c3c10c8e77faed834b7d89b4a6a
#
_entry.id   81242c3c10c8e77faed834b7d89b4a6a
#
_cell.length_a   1.000
_cell.length_b   1.000
_cell.length_c   1.000
_cell.angle_alpha   90.00
_cell.angle_beta   90.00
_cell.angle_gamma   90.00
#
_symmetry.space_group_name_H-M   'P 1'
#
loop_
_entity.id
_entity.type
_entity.pdbx_description
1 polymer ?
#
loop_
_entity_poly.entity_id
_entity_poly.type
_entity_poly.pdbx_seq_one_letter_code
_entity_poly.pdbx_strand_id
1 'polypeptide(L)'
;ASAPVYSAAHRMGIPVVIHEQNARAGMANKLGARYAAFIGTAYENTGLKPGSGCRMERVGLPLRPAISTLAAQFASDRASVRQSGAEAMGIDPARPMVLVTGGSLGAVSLNRAVASSAAVLLEHAQVVHLTGKGKIDEVRSLVGERADAGVFTGVGPDSYGKGDYHAAEYLERIDLAFACADLVICRSGAGSVSELAALGLPAVYVPLPIGNGEQRFNALPVVKAGGGLMVADKDFTAQWVQSHVPSLLAEPDRLRELGDKAFATPPTPWPVACLNWRNAAL
;
A
#
# COMPACT_ATOMS: atom_id res chain seq x y z
N ALA A 1 2.32 21.74 8.13
CA ALA A 1 1.40 22.24 9.16
C ALA A 1 1.92 22.05 10.59
N SER A 2 2.68 20.99 10.90
CA SER A 2 3.08 20.64 12.29
C SER A 2 4.23 21.48 12.86
N ALA A 3 5.08 22.09 12.04
CA ALA A 3 6.26 22.81 12.51
C ALA A 3 5.97 23.96 13.51
N PRO A 4 4.98 24.85 13.30
CA PRO A 4 4.61 25.86 14.28
C PRO A 4 4.11 25.28 15.61
N VAL A 5 3.40 24.13 15.54
CA VAL A 5 2.88 23.44 16.73
C VAL A 5 4.01 22.89 17.58
N TYR A 6 5.05 22.30 16.99
CA TYR A 6 6.21 21.82 17.72
C TYR A 6 6.95 22.95 18.45
N SER A 7 7.12 24.09 17.79
CA SER A 7 7.77 25.26 18.40
C SER A 7 6.92 25.86 19.53
N ALA A 8 5.61 25.91 19.38
CA ALA A 8 4.70 26.40 20.40
C ALA A 8 4.69 25.47 21.63
N ALA A 9 4.55 24.16 21.41
CA ALA A 9 4.58 23.15 22.48
C ALA A 9 5.89 23.25 23.28
N HIS A 10 7.04 23.33 22.61
CA HIS A 10 8.33 23.50 23.26
C HIS A 10 8.40 24.76 24.14
N ARG A 11 7.91 25.91 23.66
CA ARG A 11 7.88 27.17 24.44
C ARG A 11 6.97 27.09 25.65
N MET A 12 5.93 26.27 25.58
CA MET A 12 4.95 26.07 26.67
C MET A 12 5.35 24.94 27.62
N GLY A 13 6.52 24.30 27.45
CA GLY A 13 6.96 23.17 28.25
C GLY A 13 6.14 21.90 28.04
N ILE A 14 5.39 21.80 26.92
CA ILE A 14 4.59 20.62 26.60
C ILE A 14 5.50 19.60 25.89
N PRO A 15 5.60 18.33 26.37
CA PRO A 15 6.39 17.31 25.75
C PRO A 15 5.94 17.02 24.30
N VAL A 16 6.89 16.96 23.38
CA VAL A 16 6.63 16.65 21.97
C VAL A 16 7.00 15.19 21.72
N VAL A 17 6.05 14.41 21.20
CA VAL A 17 6.25 13.04 20.73
C VAL A 17 6.03 13.01 19.22
N ILE A 18 6.95 12.40 18.49
CA ILE A 18 6.89 12.29 17.03
C ILE A 18 6.85 10.82 16.63
N HIS A 19 5.98 10.51 15.66
CA HIS A 19 6.06 9.28 14.91
C HIS A 19 6.39 9.59 13.44
N GLU A 20 7.54 9.11 12.95
CA GLU A 20 7.91 9.22 11.54
C GLU A 20 7.59 7.94 10.80
N GLN A 21 6.62 8.03 9.90
CA GLN A 21 6.11 6.90 9.16
C GLN A 21 6.92 6.57 7.90
N ASN A 22 7.65 7.55 7.35
CA ASN A 22 8.38 7.38 6.11
C ASN A 22 9.85 7.05 6.35
N ALA A 23 10.44 6.33 5.40
CA ALA A 23 11.88 6.05 5.39
C ALA A 23 12.73 7.32 5.19
N ARG A 24 12.11 8.42 4.74
CA ARG A 24 12.76 9.74 4.62
C ARG A 24 11.91 10.78 5.29
N ALA A 25 12.38 11.28 6.42
CA ALA A 25 11.64 12.23 7.23
C ALA A 25 11.30 13.54 6.50
N GLY A 26 10.09 14.01 6.71
CA GLY A 26 9.63 15.31 6.24
C GLY A 26 10.26 16.47 7.02
N MET A 27 10.22 17.68 6.44
CA MET A 27 10.84 18.88 7.04
C MET A 27 10.25 19.22 8.41
N ALA A 28 8.94 19.05 8.61
CA ALA A 28 8.28 19.32 9.88
C ALA A 28 8.83 18.43 11.00
N ASN A 29 8.95 17.11 10.75
CA ASN A 29 9.49 16.17 11.72
C ASN A 29 10.99 16.38 11.96
N LYS A 30 11.75 16.82 10.94
CA LYS A 30 13.17 17.22 11.13
C LYS A 30 13.32 18.42 12.07
N LEU A 31 12.41 19.39 11.98
CA LEU A 31 12.38 20.51 12.92
C LEU A 31 11.94 20.05 14.31
N GLY A 32 10.81 19.31 14.38
CA GLY A 32 10.26 18.83 15.64
C GLY A 32 11.20 17.91 16.41
N ALA A 33 12.03 17.13 15.73
CA ALA A 33 12.99 16.21 16.33
C ALA A 33 13.97 16.91 17.31
N ARG A 34 14.22 18.22 17.12
CA ARG A 34 15.07 19.04 18.01
C ARG A 34 14.44 19.28 19.38
N TYR A 35 13.09 19.18 19.44
CA TYR A 35 12.29 19.48 20.62
C TYR A 35 11.61 18.23 21.20
N ALA A 36 11.73 17.10 20.49
CA ALA A 36 11.01 15.88 20.88
C ALA A 36 11.62 15.28 22.14
N ALA A 37 10.75 14.83 23.04
CA ALA A 37 11.10 13.98 24.17
C ALA A 37 11.23 12.51 23.70
N PHE A 38 10.40 12.10 22.74
CA PHE A 38 10.43 10.76 22.15
C PHE A 38 10.14 10.81 20.64
N ILE A 39 10.85 9.97 19.89
CA ILE A 39 10.64 9.76 18.45
C ILE A 39 10.48 8.27 18.18
N GLY A 40 9.30 7.87 17.72
CA GLY A 40 9.08 6.56 17.13
C GLY A 40 9.30 6.60 15.62
N THR A 41 9.93 5.60 15.03
CA THR A 41 10.13 5.52 13.58
C THR A 41 9.61 4.20 13.02
N ALA A 42 9.08 4.22 11.81
CA ALA A 42 8.73 2.99 11.09
C ALA A 42 9.96 2.34 10.44
N TYR A 43 10.94 3.14 10.05
CA TYR A 43 12.16 2.73 9.38
C TYR A 43 13.39 3.06 10.24
N GLU A 44 14.48 2.35 10.00
CA GLU A 44 15.72 2.50 10.77
C GLU A 44 16.42 3.85 10.52
N ASN A 45 16.61 4.21 9.26
CA ASN A 45 17.39 5.37 8.85
C ASN A 45 16.52 6.45 8.19
N THR A 46 15.77 7.20 9.00
CA THR A 46 14.84 8.25 8.51
C THR A 46 15.51 9.60 8.24
N GLY A 47 16.76 9.77 8.66
CA GLY A 47 17.48 11.05 8.58
C GLY A 47 17.04 12.09 9.63
N LEU A 48 16.32 11.67 10.66
CA LEU A 48 16.04 12.53 11.84
C LEU A 48 17.29 12.68 12.70
N LYS A 49 17.45 13.87 13.27
CA LYS A 49 18.49 14.19 14.24
C LYS A 49 17.82 14.65 15.52
N PRO A 50 17.70 13.76 16.53
CA PRO A 50 17.06 14.09 17.79
C PRO A 50 17.87 15.14 18.56
N GLY A 51 17.19 15.95 19.36
CA GLY A 51 17.80 16.85 20.32
C GLY A 51 18.41 16.10 21.50
N SER A 52 19.14 16.83 22.37
CA SER A 52 19.71 16.24 23.59
C SER A 52 18.59 15.73 24.52
N GLY A 53 18.76 14.53 25.06
CA GLY A 53 17.79 13.88 25.95
C GLY A 53 16.59 13.23 25.24
N CYS A 54 16.48 13.33 23.91
CA CYS A 54 15.42 12.66 23.16
C CYS A 54 15.72 11.16 22.99
N ARG A 55 14.77 10.31 23.35
CA ARG A 55 14.81 8.88 23.08
C ARG A 55 14.23 8.63 21.67
N MET A 56 14.96 7.89 20.84
CA MET A 56 14.49 7.52 19.49
C MET A 56 14.50 6.00 19.36
N GLU A 57 13.38 5.42 18.93
CA GLU A 57 13.21 3.99 18.76
C GLU A 57 12.50 3.66 17.45
N ARG A 58 12.87 2.51 16.89
CA ARG A 58 12.11 1.93 15.79
C ARG A 58 10.92 1.16 16.35
N VAL A 59 9.73 1.70 16.15
CA VAL A 59 8.47 1.15 16.68
C VAL A 59 7.60 0.51 15.60
N GLY A 60 7.94 0.67 14.32
CA GLY A 60 7.12 0.19 13.20
C GLY A 60 5.97 1.14 12.82
N LEU A 61 5.05 0.66 12.02
CA LEU A 61 3.85 1.38 11.59
C LEU A 61 2.60 0.62 12.08
N PRO A 62 1.65 1.30 12.77
CA PRO A 62 0.39 0.66 13.16
C PRO A 62 -0.41 0.31 11.91
N LEU A 63 -0.81 -0.94 11.81
CA LEU A 63 -1.70 -1.40 10.75
C LEU A 63 -3.16 -1.09 11.10
N ARG A 64 -3.98 -0.91 10.07
CA ARG A 64 -5.44 -0.84 10.27
C ARG A 64 -5.94 -2.14 10.88
N PRO A 65 -6.93 -2.12 11.80
CA PRO A 65 -7.44 -3.33 12.45
C PRO A 65 -7.84 -4.43 11.47
N ALA A 66 -8.53 -4.08 10.36
CA ALA A 66 -8.92 -5.03 9.33
C ALA A 66 -7.70 -5.75 8.71
N ILE A 67 -6.59 -5.04 8.49
CA ILE A 67 -5.35 -5.62 7.94
C ILE A 67 -4.67 -6.53 8.95
N SER A 68 -4.64 -6.15 10.23
CA SER A 68 -4.09 -7.01 11.29
C SER A 68 -4.90 -8.30 11.44
N THR A 69 -6.23 -8.20 11.34
CA THR A 69 -7.13 -9.37 11.34
C THR A 69 -6.87 -10.26 10.13
N LEU A 70 -6.78 -9.67 8.92
CA LEU A 70 -6.49 -10.40 7.70
C LEU A 70 -5.13 -11.12 7.76
N ALA A 71 -4.10 -10.48 8.30
CA ALA A 71 -2.78 -11.10 8.48
C ALA A 71 -2.84 -12.34 9.39
N ALA A 72 -3.61 -12.26 10.49
CA ALA A 72 -3.83 -13.40 11.37
C ALA A 72 -4.61 -14.53 10.68
N GLN A 73 -5.62 -14.19 9.89
CA GLN A 73 -6.39 -15.15 9.09
C GLN A 73 -5.52 -15.83 8.02
N PHE A 74 -4.65 -15.09 7.33
CA PHE A 74 -3.70 -15.64 6.36
C PHE A 74 -2.74 -16.66 6.96
N ALA A 75 -2.32 -16.44 8.21
CA ALA A 75 -1.48 -17.38 8.93
C ALA A 75 -2.21 -18.70 9.29
N SER A 76 -3.54 -18.67 9.35
CA SER A 76 -4.37 -19.84 9.65
C SER A 76 -4.79 -20.58 8.38
N ASP A 77 -5.51 -19.93 7.47
CA ASP A 77 -6.02 -20.54 6.23
C ASP A 77 -6.24 -19.48 5.13
N ARG A 78 -5.19 -19.24 4.34
CA ARG A 78 -5.22 -18.26 3.25
C ARG A 78 -6.23 -18.61 2.15
N ALA A 79 -6.45 -19.92 1.90
CA ALA A 79 -7.36 -20.35 0.84
C ALA A 79 -8.82 -20.07 1.20
N SER A 80 -9.22 -20.38 2.42
CA SER A 80 -10.58 -20.08 2.91
C SER A 80 -10.83 -18.55 2.96
N VAL A 81 -9.82 -17.76 3.34
CA VAL A 81 -9.93 -16.29 3.36
C VAL A 81 -10.09 -15.73 1.96
N ARG A 82 -9.34 -16.26 0.96
CA ARG A 82 -9.50 -15.91 -0.44
C ARG A 82 -10.90 -16.23 -0.95
N GLN A 83 -11.40 -17.44 -0.66
CA GLN A 83 -12.74 -17.87 -1.06
C GLN A 83 -13.81 -16.91 -0.52
N SER A 84 -13.78 -16.63 0.79
CA SER A 84 -14.75 -15.73 1.43
C SER A 84 -14.64 -14.30 0.91
N GLY A 85 -13.43 -13.81 0.65
CA GLY A 85 -13.18 -12.50 0.06
C GLY A 85 -13.75 -12.39 -1.35
N ALA A 86 -13.53 -13.41 -2.17
CA ALA A 86 -14.01 -13.47 -3.55
C ALA A 86 -15.54 -13.54 -3.62
N GLU A 87 -16.16 -14.34 -2.77
CA GLU A 87 -17.62 -14.40 -2.63
C GLU A 87 -18.21 -13.04 -2.25
N ALA A 88 -17.61 -12.38 -1.24
CA ALA A 88 -18.05 -11.04 -0.82
C ALA A 88 -17.87 -9.98 -1.90
N MET A 89 -16.89 -10.16 -2.79
CA MET A 89 -16.59 -9.24 -3.88
C MET A 89 -17.27 -9.62 -5.21
N GLY A 90 -17.86 -10.80 -5.32
CA GLY A 90 -18.47 -11.27 -6.57
C GLY A 90 -17.44 -11.53 -7.68
N ILE A 91 -16.23 -11.98 -7.33
CA ILE A 91 -15.17 -12.34 -8.25
C ILE A 91 -14.85 -13.84 -8.18
N ASP A 92 -14.19 -14.39 -9.19
CA ASP A 92 -13.83 -15.80 -9.24
C ASP A 92 -12.56 -16.08 -8.40
N PRO A 93 -12.65 -16.88 -7.32
CA PRO A 93 -11.50 -17.19 -6.48
C PRO A 93 -10.44 -18.07 -7.18
N ALA A 94 -10.83 -18.78 -8.26
CA ALA A 94 -9.93 -19.67 -9.00
C ALA A 94 -9.05 -18.94 -10.02
N ARG A 95 -9.41 -17.70 -10.39
CA ARG A 95 -8.63 -16.89 -11.33
C ARG A 95 -7.66 -15.96 -10.62
N PRO A 96 -6.47 -15.73 -11.18
CA PRO A 96 -5.56 -14.70 -10.68
C PRO A 96 -6.24 -13.33 -10.62
N MET A 97 -5.89 -12.51 -9.62
CA MET A 97 -6.42 -11.17 -9.44
C MET A 97 -5.31 -10.13 -9.25
N VAL A 98 -5.35 -9.08 -10.07
CA VAL A 98 -4.47 -7.91 -9.96
C VAL A 98 -5.23 -6.78 -9.28
N LEU A 99 -4.74 -6.36 -8.11
CA LEU A 99 -5.24 -5.16 -7.44
C LEU A 99 -4.42 -3.94 -7.86
N VAL A 100 -5.10 -2.88 -8.29
CA VAL A 100 -4.47 -1.61 -8.66
C VAL A 100 -4.93 -0.50 -7.75
N THR A 101 -4.00 0.23 -7.10
CA THR A 101 -4.37 1.34 -6.23
C THR A 101 -3.32 2.45 -6.21
N GLY A 102 -3.77 3.67 -6.43
CA GLY A 102 -2.96 4.89 -6.27
C GLY A 102 -3.01 5.50 -4.86
N GLY A 103 -3.62 4.78 -3.89
CA GLY A 103 -4.00 5.35 -2.59
C GLY A 103 -5.32 6.11 -2.67
N SER A 104 -5.74 6.78 -1.58
CA SER A 104 -7.04 7.45 -1.46
C SER A 104 -7.32 8.52 -2.54
N LEU A 105 -6.28 9.19 -3.02
CA LEU A 105 -6.40 10.19 -4.09
C LEU A 105 -6.32 9.59 -5.49
N GLY A 106 -5.94 8.32 -5.62
CA GLY A 106 -5.66 7.69 -6.90
C GLY A 106 -4.40 8.23 -7.59
N ALA A 107 -4.01 7.60 -8.71
CA ALA A 107 -2.81 7.96 -9.47
C ALA A 107 -3.10 7.91 -10.97
N VAL A 108 -3.17 9.07 -11.61
CA VAL A 108 -3.53 9.19 -13.04
C VAL A 108 -2.60 8.37 -13.94
N SER A 109 -1.29 8.39 -13.70
CA SER A 109 -0.32 7.61 -14.50
C SER A 109 -0.56 6.10 -14.38
N LEU A 110 -0.81 5.59 -13.16
CA LEU A 110 -1.15 4.19 -12.94
C LEU A 110 -2.47 3.84 -13.62
N ASN A 111 -3.49 4.68 -13.41
CA ASN A 111 -4.81 4.47 -13.98
C ASN A 111 -4.73 4.33 -15.50
N ARG A 112 -4.04 5.26 -16.17
CA ARG A 112 -3.89 5.24 -17.64
C ARG A 112 -3.13 4.01 -18.12
N ALA A 113 -1.97 3.71 -17.50
CA ALA A 113 -1.15 2.59 -17.94
C ALA A 113 -1.89 1.26 -17.82
N VAL A 114 -2.59 1.03 -16.69
CA VAL A 114 -3.31 -0.22 -16.45
C VAL A 114 -4.58 -0.30 -17.30
N ALA A 115 -5.40 0.76 -17.35
CA ALA A 115 -6.64 0.76 -18.12
C ALA A 115 -6.37 0.56 -19.63
N SER A 116 -5.35 1.20 -20.17
CA SER A 116 -4.93 0.99 -21.58
C SER A 116 -4.41 -0.42 -21.86
N SER A 117 -4.08 -1.19 -20.81
CA SER A 117 -3.60 -2.57 -20.91
C SER A 117 -4.70 -3.60 -20.63
N ALA A 118 -5.95 -3.18 -20.42
CA ALA A 118 -7.03 -4.04 -19.96
C ALA A 118 -7.21 -5.28 -20.84
N ALA A 119 -7.18 -5.15 -22.17
CA ALA A 119 -7.36 -6.28 -23.07
C ALA A 119 -6.34 -7.40 -22.85
N VAL A 120 -5.07 -7.06 -22.64
CA VAL A 120 -4.01 -8.04 -22.38
C VAL A 120 -4.12 -8.61 -20.94
N LEU A 121 -4.42 -7.77 -19.96
CA LEU A 121 -4.52 -8.22 -18.57
C LEU A 121 -5.67 -9.21 -18.37
N LEU A 122 -6.81 -8.99 -19.02
CA LEU A 122 -8.01 -9.82 -18.87
C LEU A 122 -7.86 -11.22 -19.49
N GLU A 123 -6.88 -11.44 -20.37
CA GLU A 123 -6.51 -12.77 -20.83
C GLU A 123 -5.86 -13.61 -19.72
N HIS A 124 -5.30 -12.97 -18.70
CA HIS A 124 -4.50 -13.63 -17.66
C HIS A 124 -5.06 -13.52 -16.25
N ALA A 125 -5.86 -12.49 -15.96
CA ALA A 125 -6.33 -12.20 -14.59
C ALA A 125 -7.62 -11.40 -14.58
N GLN A 126 -8.29 -11.38 -13.44
CA GLN A 126 -9.27 -10.36 -13.09
C GLN A 126 -8.53 -9.13 -12.57
N VAL A 127 -9.10 -7.93 -12.77
CA VAL A 127 -8.52 -6.67 -12.32
C VAL A 127 -9.49 -5.97 -11.37
N VAL A 128 -9.05 -5.63 -10.18
CA VAL A 128 -9.74 -4.70 -9.28
C VAL A 128 -8.94 -3.40 -9.26
N HIS A 129 -9.55 -2.31 -9.74
CA HIS A 129 -8.86 -1.03 -9.96
C HIS A 129 -9.48 0.09 -9.14
N LEU A 130 -8.77 0.53 -8.10
CA LEU A 130 -9.16 1.65 -7.25
C LEU A 130 -8.59 2.96 -7.84
N THR A 131 -9.43 3.66 -8.57
CA THR A 131 -9.03 4.79 -9.41
C THR A 131 -8.75 6.09 -8.65
N GLY A 132 -9.34 6.23 -7.46
CA GLY A 132 -9.40 7.48 -6.70
C GLY A 132 -10.54 8.38 -7.14
N LYS A 133 -10.99 9.22 -6.22
CA LYS A 133 -12.16 10.10 -6.42
C LYS A 133 -12.07 10.95 -7.69
N GLY A 134 -13.13 10.94 -8.48
CA GLY A 134 -13.27 11.73 -9.72
C GLY A 134 -12.40 11.24 -10.89
N LYS A 135 -11.89 9.99 -10.87
CA LYS A 135 -11.01 9.47 -11.92
C LYS A 135 -11.52 8.22 -12.62
N ILE A 136 -12.71 7.76 -12.24
CA ILE A 136 -13.26 6.51 -12.76
C ILE A 136 -13.69 6.62 -14.23
N ASP A 137 -14.19 7.77 -14.66
CA ASP A 137 -14.69 7.95 -16.03
C ASP A 137 -13.59 7.84 -17.09
N GLU A 138 -12.40 8.36 -16.79
CA GLU A 138 -11.24 8.20 -17.67
C GLU A 138 -10.84 6.71 -17.79
N VAL A 139 -10.84 5.99 -16.67
CA VAL A 139 -10.52 4.56 -16.64
C VAL A 139 -11.55 3.77 -17.45
N ARG A 140 -12.84 4.05 -17.27
CA ARG A 140 -13.91 3.42 -18.06
C ARG A 140 -13.75 3.65 -19.55
N SER A 141 -13.47 4.89 -19.94
CA SER A 141 -13.26 5.25 -21.35
C SER A 141 -12.07 4.49 -21.97
N LEU A 142 -10.99 4.30 -21.20
CA LEU A 142 -9.80 3.59 -21.67
C LEU A 142 -10.00 2.07 -21.75
N VAL A 143 -10.74 1.52 -20.81
CA VAL A 143 -11.07 0.09 -20.78
C VAL A 143 -12.05 -0.27 -21.90
N GLY A 144 -12.96 0.64 -22.25
CA GLY A 144 -13.92 0.50 -23.36
C GLY A 144 -14.95 -0.60 -23.15
N GLU A 145 -15.62 -1.01 -24.23
CA GLU A 145 -16.64 -2.07 -24.24
C GLU A 145 -16.10 -3.48 -23.95
N ARG A 146 -14.77 -3.64 -23.91
CA ARG A 146 -14.07 -4.91 -23.67
C ARG A 146 -14.10 -5.38 -22.23
N ALA A 147 -14.41 -4.48 -21.33
CA ALA A 147 -14.71 -4.81 -19.96
C ALA A 147 -16.15 -4.37 -19.75
N ASP A 148 -17.03 -5.28 -19.40
CA ASP A 148 -18.24 -4.95 -18.68
C ASP A 148 -17.77 -4.33 -17.35
N ALA A 149 -17.32 -3.08 -17.45
CA ALA A 149 -16.79 -2.32 -16.33
C ALA A 149 -17.98 -1.97 -15.43
N GLY A 150 -18.36 -2.95 -14.63
CA GLY A 150 -19.34 -2.74 -13.59
C GLY A 150 -18.84 -1.63 -12.70
N VAL A 151 -19.68 -0.65 -12.50
CA VAL A 151 -19.41 0.41 -11.53
C VAL A 151 -19.68 -0.18 -10.17
N PHE A 152 -18.62 -0.27 -9.38
CA PHE A 152 -18.80 -0.64 -7.98
C PHE A 152 -19.47 0.50 -7.22
N THR A 153 -20.59 0.21 -6.61
CA THR A 153 -21.30 1.13 -5.74
C THR A 153 -21.21 0.73 -4.26
N GLY A 154 -20.51 -0.39 -3.95
CA GLY A 154 -20.41 -0.89 -2.59
C GLY A 154 -19.67 -2.23 -2.49
N VAL A 155 -19.73 -2.86 -1.34
CA VAL A 155 -19.22 -4.21 -1.05
C VAL A 155 -20.40 -5.19 -1.09
N GLY A 156 -20.25 -6.28 -1.84
CA GLY A 156 -21.25 -7.33 -1.95
C GLY A 156 -21.34 -7.90 -3.38
N PRO A 157 -21.93 -9.08 -3.56
CA PRO A 157 -21.99 -9.74 -4.86
C PRO A 157 -22.69 -8.92 -5.96
N ASP A 158 -23.61 -8.04 -5.58
CA ASP A 158 -24.32 -7.15 -6.50
C ASP A 158 -23.56 -5.84 -6.79
N SER A 159 -22.45 -5.62 -6.10
CA SER A 159 -21.63 -4.39 -6.20
C SER A 159 -20.56 -4.48 -7.27
N TYR A 160 -20.23 -5.69 -7.68
CA TYR A 160 -19.24 -5.97 -8.70
C TYR A 160 -19.99 -6.26 -10.00
N GLY A 161 -19.68 -5.50 -11.04
CA GLY A 161 -20.31 -5.69 -12.34
C GLY A 161 -20.01 -7.07 -12.91
N LYS A 162 -20.80 -7.44 -13.92
CA LYS A 162 -20.48 -8.61 -14.73
C LYS A 162 -19.21 -8.34 -15.50
N GLY A 163 -18.24 -9.24 -15.46
CA GLY A 163 -16.99 -9.13 -16.17
C GLY A 163 -15.76 -9.22 -15.26
N ASP A 164 -14.60 -9.08 -15.84
CA ASP A 164 -13.31 -9.34 -15.20
C ASP A 164 -12.54 -8.07 -14.82
N TYR A 165 -13.00 -6.89 -15.26
CA TYR A 165 -12.40 -5.60 -14.91
C TYR A 165 -13.33 -4.80 -14.02
N HIS A 166 -12.93 -4.63 -12.79
CA HIS A 166 -13.73 -4.02 -11.75
C HIS A 166 -13.11 -2.70 -11.32
N ALA A 167 -13.72 -1.57 -11.72
CA ALA A 167 -13.24 -0.24 -11.36
C ALA A 167 -14.09 0.41 -10.27
N ALA A 168 -13.46 0.94 -9.24
CA ALA A 168 -14.11 1.73 -8.19
C ALA A 168 -13.27 2.97 -7.86
N GLU A 169 -13.90 4.05 -7.42
CA GLU A 169 -13.15 5.22 -6.93
C GLU A 169 -12.45 4.94 -5.61
N TYR A 170 -13.11 4.19 -4.74
CA TYR A 170 -12.63 3.86 -3.39
C TYR A 170 -13.26 2.54 -2.94
N LEU A 171 -12.56 1.79 -2.14
CA LEU A 171 -13.05 0.57 -1.51
C LEU A 171 -12.83 0.67 0.01
N GLU A 172 -13.91 0.74 0.77
CA GLU A 172 -13.84 0.81 2.23
C GLU A 172 -13.25 -0.47 2.82
N ARG A 173 -13.69 -1.62 2.29
CA ARG A 173 -13.23 -2.97 2.66
C ARG A 173 -12.09 -3.43 1.75
N ILE A 174 -11.00 -2.66 1.69
CA ILE A 174 -9.82 -3.03 0.88
C ILE A 174 -9.17 -4.35 1.36
N ASP A 175 -9.41 -4.74 2.60
CA ASP A 175 -9.03 -6.04 3.14
C ASP A 175 -9.57 -7.21 2.31
N LEU A 176 -10.79 -7.11 1.78
CA LEU A 176 -11.35 -8.12 0.87
C LEU A 176 -10.57 -8.20 -0.45
N ALA A 177 -10.19 -7.07 -1.01
CA ALA A 177 -9.37 -7.05 -2.22
C ALA A 177 -7.96 -7.61 -1.95
N PHE A 178 -7.36 -7.28 -0.81
CA PHE A 178 -6.08 -7.89 -0.41
C PHE A 178 -6.19 -9.39 -0.18
N ALA A 179 -7.32 -9.88 0.34
CA ALA A 179 -7.57 -11.31 0.52
C ALA A 179 -7.50 -12.11 -0.80
N CYS A 180 -7.85 -11.47 -1.91
CA CYS A 180 -7.91 -12.08 -3.23
C CYS A 180 -6.71 -11.78 -4.13
N ALA A 181 -5.88 -10.78 -3.78
CA ALA A 181 -4.81 -10.31 -4.64
C ALA A 181 -3.67 -11.32 -4.81
N ASP A 182 -3.30 -11.59 -6.07
CA ASP A 182 -2.09 -12.34 -6.44
C ASP A 182 -0.95 -11.39 -6.76
N LEU A 183 -1.26 -10.18 -7.25
CA LEU A 183 -0.30 -9.11 -7.49
C LEU A 183 -0.94 -7.75 -7.17
N VAL A 184 -0.20 -6.88 -6.51
CA VAL A 184 -0.65 -5.50 -6.25
C VAL A 184 0.21 -4.51 -7.02
N ILE A 185 -0.42 -3.64 -7.80
CA ILE A 185 0.24 -2.50 -8.47
C ILE A 185 -0.15 -1.24 -7.72
N CYS A 186 0.81 -0.55 -7.10
CA CYS A 186 0.44 0.57 -6.23
C CYS A 186 1.51 1.66 -6.11
N ARG A 187 1.08 2.81 -5.57
CA ARG A 187 2.00 3.79 -4.99
C ARG A 187 2.65 3.24 -3.72
N SER A 188 3.88 3.65 -3.44
CA SER A 188 4.66 3.19 -2.29
C SER A 188 4.63 4.13 -1.09
N GLY A 189 3.42 4.58 -0.72
CA GLY A 189 3.20 5.22 0.57
C GLY A 189 3.56 4.26 1.73
N ALA A 190 4.01 4.81 2.86
CA ALA A 190 4.46 4.00 4.00
C ALA A 190 3.39 3.00 4.47
N GLY A 191 2.11 3.41 4.51
CA GLY A 191 1.00 2.51 4.86
C GLY A 191 0.87 1.34 3.89
N SER A 192 0.83 1.62 2.57
CA SER A 192 0.70 0.57 1.55
C SER A 192 1.84 -0.44 1.62
N VAL A 193 3.09 0.04 1.72
CA VAL A 193 4.26 -0.85 1.83
C VAL A 193 4.18 -1.72 3.08
N SER A 194 3.81 -1.13 4.23
CA SER A 194 3.69 -1.86 5.50
C SER A 194 2.57 -2.90 5.48
N GLU A 195 1.42 -2.56 4.91
CA GLU A 195 0.28 -3.46 4.81
C GLU A 195 0.57 -4.64 3.88
N LEU A 196 1.14 -4.38 2.70
CA LEU A 196 1.49 -5.43 1.74
C LEU A 196 2.58 -6.34 2.28
N ALA A 197 3.60 -5.80 2.95
CA ALA A 197 4.63 -6.58 3.60
C ALA A 197 4.05 -7.46 4.72
N ALA A 198 3.19 -6.90 5.58
CA ALA A 198 2.54 -7.66 6.66
C ALA A 198 1.63 -8.79 6.16
N LEU A 199 1.06 -8.66 4.96
CA LEU A 199 0.21 -9.65 4.32
C LEU A 199 1.00 -10.63 3.43
N GLY A 200 2.29 -10.41 3.20
CA GLY A 200 3.08 -11.21 2.26
C GLY A 200 2.51 -11.12 0.84
N LEU A 201 2.05 -9.93 0.42
CA LEU A 201 1.52 -9.71 -0.92
C LEU A 201 2.61 -9.18 -1.85
N PRO A 202 2.85 -9.85 -3.00
CA PRO A 202 3.81 -9.36 -3.98
C PRO A 202 3.32 -8.05 -4.62
N ALA A 203 4.23 -7.11 -4.83
CA ALA A 203 3.85 -5.81 -5.36
C ALA A 203 4.79 -5.26 -6.42
N VAL A 204 4.21 -4.51 -7.36
CA VAL A 204 4.88 -3.55 -8.21
C VAL A 204 4.67 -2.16 -7.63
N TYR A 205 5.71 -1.63 -7.01
CA TYR A 205 5.72 -0.30 -6.44
C TYR A 205 6.06 0.75 -7.50
N VAL A 206 5.20 1.73 -7.65
CA VAL A 206 5.41 2.87 -8.54
C VAL A 206 5.44 4.15 -7.69
N PRO A 207 6.61 4.55 -7.20
CA PRO A 207 6.72 5.71 -6.30
C PRO A 207 6.21 6.99 -6.93
N LEU A 208 5.53 7.82 -6.13
CA LEU A 208 5.12 9.15 -6.55
C LEU A 208 6.37 10.00 -6.90
N PRO A 209 6.45 10.62 -8.11
CA PRO A 209 7.67 11.29 -8.56
C PRO A 209 7.89 12.68 -7.95
N ILE A 210 6.97 13.17 -7.11
CA ILE A 210 7.01 14.50 -6.47
C ILE A 210 7.30 14.37 -4.96
N GLY A 211 7.54 15.49 -4.30
CA GLY A 211 7.89 15.55 -2.88
C GLY A 211 9.39 15.39 -2.65
N ASN A 212 9.77 14.82 -1.52
CA ASN A 212 11.18 14.58 -1.16
C ASN A 212 11.67 13.16 -1.55
N GLY A 213 10.87 12.42 -2.35
CA GLY A 213 11.17 11.08 -2.81
C GLY A 213 10.94 9.99 -1.75
N GLU A 214 10.22 10.30 -0.67
CA GLU A 214 9.98 9.36 0.44
C GLU A 214 9.40 8.03 -0.02
N GLN A 215 8.51 8.04 -1.01
CA GLN A 215 7.88 6.80 -1.48
C GLN A 215 8.89 5.80 -2.06
N ARG A 216 9.90 6.30 -2.79
CA ARG A 216 10.99 5.44 -3.28
C ARG A 216 11.75 4.80 -2.12
N PHE A 217 12.04 5.58 -1.08
CA PHE A 217 12.75 5.08 0.09
C PHE A 217 11.90 4.13 0.93
N ASN A 218 10.58 4.31 0.99
CA ASN A 218 9.67 3.42 1.70
C ASN A 218 9.70 1.99 1.13
N ALA A 219 9.64 1.84 -0.20
CA ALA A 219 9.66 0.52 -0.84
C ALA A 219 11.06 -0.09 -0.94
N LEU A 220 12.12 0.71 -0.87
CA LEU A 220 13.49 0.26 -1.15
C LEU A 220 13.94 -0.95 -0.29
N PRO A 221 13.66 -1.03 1.02
CA PRO A 221 14.03 -2.20 1.82
C PRO A 221 13.40 -3.49 1.31
N VAL A 222 12.09 -3.49 1.03
CA VAL A 222 11.34 -4.64 0.51
C VAL A 222 11.85 -5.05 -0.86
N VAL A 223 12.07 -4.10 -1.77
CA VAL A 223 12.57 -4.35 -3.13
C VAL A 223 14.01 -4.92 -3.10
N LYS A 224 14.88 -4.37 -2.25
CA LYS A 224 16.26 -4.88 -2.09
C LYS A 224 16.31 -6.30 -1.54
N ALA A 225 15.35 -6.67 -0.69
CA ALA A 225 15.20 -8.04 -0.20
C ALA A 225 14.59 -8.99 -1.24
N GLY A 226 14.17 -8.48 -2.39
CA GLY A 226 13.49 -9.25 -3.42
C GLY A 226 12.00 -9.47 -3.15
N GLY A 227 11.38 -8.67 -2.26
CA GLY A 227 9.98 -8.78 -1.88
C GLY A 227 9.01 -7.96 -2.75
N GLY A 228 9.47 -7.48 -3.90
CA GLY A 228 8.66 -6.72 -4.85
C GLY A 228 9.49 -6.08 -5.94
N LEU A 229 8.82 -5.46 -6.89
CA LEU A 229 9.44 -4.72 -7.99
C LEU A 229 9.24 -3.22 -7.77
N MET A 230 10.18 -2.41 -8.26
CA MET A 230 10.04 -0.95 -8.28
C MET A 230 10.21 -0.43 -9.69
N VAL A 231 9.23 0.33 -10.16
CA VAL A 231 9.24 0.97 -11.49
C VAL A 231 9.08 2.47 -11.29
N ALA A 232 9.92 3.27 -11.92
CA ALA A 232 9.76 4.72 -11.85
C ALA A 232 8.47 5.15 -12.59
N ASP A 233 7.79 6.18 -12.08
CA ASP A 233 6.49 6.61 -12.62
C ASP A 233 6.52 6.88 -14.14
N LYS A 234 7.60 7.49 -14.64
CA LYS A 234 7.80 7.78 -16.07
C LYS A 234 7.98 6.52 -16.94
N ASP A 235 8.44 5.43 -16.34
CA ASP A 235 8.74 4.17 -17.02
C ASP A 235 7.57 3.17 -16.91
N PHE A 236 6.59 3.45 -16.02
CA PHE A 236 5.39 2.65 -15.82
C PHE A 236 4.33 3.02 -16.89
N THR A 237 4.50 2.48 -18.06
CA THR A 237 3.65 2.70 -19.25
C THR A 237 2.73 1.51 -19.52
N ALA A 238 1.74 1.68 -20.42
CA ALA A 238 0.92 0.55 -20.87
C ALA A 238 1.78 -0.57 -21.48
N GLN A 239 2.81 -0.22 -22.25
CA GLN A 239 3.74 -1.20 -22.82
C GLN A 239 4.48 -1.98 -21.72
N TRP A 240 4.92 -1.29 -20.67
CA TRP A 240 5.55 -1.96 -19.53
C TRP A 240 4.59 -2.96 -18.89
N VAL A 241 3.35 -2.54 -18.62
CA VAL A 241 2.30 -3.39 -18.02
C VAL A 241 2.06 -4.63 -18.87
N GLN A 242 1.84 -4.45 -20.19
CA GLN A 242 1.56 -5.53 -21.14
C GLN A 242 2.72 -6.53 -21.26
N SER A 243 3.96 -6.05 -21.13
CA SER A 243 5.14 -6.93 -21.25
C SER A 243 5.49 -7.67 -19.96
N HIS A 244 5.23 -7.10 -18.80
CA HIS A 244 5.73 -7.63 -17.53
C HIS A 244 4.66 -8.29 -16.65
N VAL A 245 3.44 -7.73 -16.60
CA VAL A 245 2.42 -8.24 -15.69
C VAL A 245 1.95 -9.65 -16.07
N PRO A 246 1.66 -9.97 -17.34
CA PRO A 246 1.33 -11.33 -17.75
C PRO A 246 2.43 -12.35 -17.41
N SER A 247 3.70 -11.97 -17.64
CA SER A 247 4.84 -12.85 -17.32
C SER A 247 4.94 -13.12 -15.82
N LEU A 248 4.68 -12.13 -14.96
CA LEU A 248 4.64 -12.33 -13.50
C LEU A 248 3.49 -13.25 -13.09
N LEU A 249 2.31 -13.08 -13.68
CA LEU A 249 1.13 -13.91 -13.38
C LEU A 249 1.30 -15.36 -13.85
N ALA A 250 2.08 -15.59 -14.90
CA ALA A 250 2.40 -16.92 -15.37
C ALA A 250 3.39 -17.70 -14.46
N GLU A 251 4.00 -17.04 -13.49
CA GLU A 251 4.98 -17.60 -12.55
C GLU A 251 4.47 -17.54 -11.10
N PRO A 252 3.46 -18.34 -10.69
CA PRO A 252 2.86 -18.25 -9.36
C PRO A 252 3.84 -18.54 -8.22
N ASP A 253 4.83 -19.40 -8.46
CA ASP A 253 5.88 -19.69 -7.47
C ASP A 253 6.77 -18.48 -7.24
N ARG A 254 7.08 -17.72 -8.29
CA ARG A 254 7.82 -16.47 -8.18
C ARG A 254 7.02 -15.38 -7.43
N LEU A 255 5.72 -15.26 -7.71
CA LEU A 255 4.86 -14.35 -6.95
C LEU A 255 4.83 -14.72 -5.47
N ARG A 256 4.76 -16.01 -5.15
CA ARG A 256 4.82 -16.50 -3.76
C ARG A 256 6.16 -16.16 -3.11
N GLU A 257 7.28 -16.42 -3.79
CA GLU A 257 8.61 -16.06 -3.30
C GLU A 257 8.76 -14.54 -3.04
N LEU A 258 8.23 -13.68 -3.94
CA LEU A 258 8.19 -12.23 -3.72
C LEU A 258 7.39 -11.88 -2.46
N GLY A 259 6.21 -12.50 -2.27
CA GLY A 259 5.38 -12.30 -1.08
C GLY A 259 6.08 -12.72 0.22
N ASP A 260 6.72 -13.89 0.24
CA ASP A 260 7.45 -14.39 1.40
C ASP A 260 8.62 -13.48 1.78
N LYS A 261 9.35 -12.98 0.80
CA LYS A 261 10.44 -12.02 1.01
C LYS A 261 9.91 -10.66 1.48
N ALA A 262 8.76 -10.23 0.99
CA ALA A 262 8.10 -9.01 1.50
C ALA A 262 7.71 -9.19 2.97
N PHE A 263 7.11 -10.30 3.33
CA PHE A 263 6.71 -10.62 4.71
C PHE A 263 7.91 -10.66 5.67
N ALA A 264 9.03 -11.22 5.24
CA ALA A 264 10.26 -11.28 6.02
C ALA A 264 10.98 -9.93 6.18
N THR A 265 10.54 -8.89 5.45
CA THR A 265 11.26 -7.60 5.38
C THR A 265 10.52 -6.48 6.11
N PRO A 266 11.17 -5.69 6.96
CA PRO A 266 10.56 -4.47 7.51
C PRO A 266 10.16 -3.46 6.40
N PRO A 267 9.09 -2.68 6.63
CA PRO A 267 8.71 -2.15 7.93
C PRO A 267 7.88 -3.13 8.76
N THR A 268 8.38 -3.48 9.92
CA THR A 268 7.69 -4.38 10.85
C THR A 268 6.38 -3.75 11.32
N PRO A 269 5.27 -4.50 11.40
CA PRO A 269 4.05 -4.01 12.04
C PRO A 269 4.34 -3.53 13.45
N TRP A 270 3.65 -2.48 13.86
CA TRP A 270 3.72 -2.00 15.24
C TRP A 270 3.28 -3.11 16.21
N PRO A 271 4.14 -3.60 17.12
CA PRO A 271 3.70 -4.54 18.11
C PRO A 271 2.68 -3.85 19.04
N VAL A 272 1.58 -4.54 19.35
CA VAL A 272 0.52 -4.04 20.24
C VAL A 272 1.07 -3.58 21.60
N ALA A 273 2.21 -4.14 22.02
CA ALA A 273 2.92 -3.76 23.25
C ALA A 273 3.48 -2.32 23.25
N CYS A 274 3.66 -1.68 22.10
CA CYS A 274 4.15 -0.29 22.04
C CYS A 274 3.12 0.78 22.36
N LEU A 275 1.87 0.42 22.68
CA LEU A 275 0.85 1.35 23.21
C LEU A 275 1.20 1.93 24.58
N ASN A 276 2.23 1.44 25.29
CA ASN A 276 2.70 1.96 26.57
C ASN A 276 3.61 3.20 26.48
N TRP A 277 3.66 3.89 25.32
CA TRP A 277 4.40 5.17 25.19
C TRP A 277 3.93 6.25 26.18
N ARG A 278 2.70 6.15 26.71
CA ARG A 278 2.21 7.04 27.76
C ARG A 278 3.11 7.05 29.00
N ASN A 279 3.77 5.93 29.28
CA ASN A 279 4.66 5.80 30.44
C ASN A 279 6.13 6.12 30.12
N ALA A 280 6.49 6.34 28.86
CA ALA A 280 7.86 6.67 28.44
C ALA A 280 8.11 8.19 28.31
N ALA A 281 7.06 9.01 28.38
CA ALA A 281 7.13 10.46 28.24
C ALA A 281 6.86 11.22 29.56
N LEU A 282 6.67 10.51 30.67
CA LEU A 282 6.61 11.00 32.03
C LEU A 282 7.85 10.50 32.79
#